data_8b78dae2679ef3e5533e96a93f442039
#
_entry.id   8b78dae2679ef3e5533e96a93f442039
#
_cell.length_a   1.000
_cell.length_b   1.000
_cell.length_c   1.000
_cell.angle_alpha   90.00
_cell.angle_beta   90.00
_cell.angle_gamma   90.00
#
_symmetry.space_group_name_H-M   'P 1'
#
loop_
_entity.id
_entity.type
_entity.pdbx_description
1 polymer ?
#
loop_
_entity_poly.entity_id
_entity_poly.type
_entity_poly.pdbx_seq_one_letter_code
_entity_poly.pdbx_strand_id
1 'polypeptide(L)'
;MTAHDLLQQFFTHRIVASLRAATAEMAVQSARAVIAGGIRILEVPYTIPGAMRVIGDIRHQFADEVTVGIGDIPTVEIADRAIKANVQFATLPYDNPQVIEFCHKHRVLVIPGGATPCEVARLAERGLQLVRVFPVGSFGGATYVGHLRRTIPNLHLLAAGGIDLPQVPEYFQAGASVVAIGSGLFPSSAGHQPAMEQLTQRVRQLLALPRASLS
;
A
#
# COMPACT_ATOMS: atom_id res chain seq x y z
N MET A 1 -17.84 -7.09 -0.24
CA MET A 1 -17.28 -5.79 -0.66
C MET A 1 -16.84 -5.89 -2.10
N THR A 2 -17.27 -5.00 -2.97
CA THR A 2 -16.88 -5.00 -4.40
C THR A 2 -15.49 -4.36 -4.58
N ALA A 3 -14.87 -4.54 -5.76
CA ALA A 3 -13.60 -3.84 -6.07
C ALA A 3 -13.78 -2.31 -6.05
N HIS A 4 -14.96 -1.81 -6.42
CA HIS A 4 -15.29 -0.39 -6.32
C HIS A 4 -15.34 0.08 -4.85
N ASP A 5 -16.02 -0.66 -3.96
CA ASP A 5 -16.09 -0.32 -2.53
C ASP A 5 -14.68 -0.29 -1.91
N LEU A 6 -13.84 -1.26 -2.28
CA LEU A 6 -12.45 -1.31 -1.83
C LEU A 6 -11.66 -0.09 -2.30
N LEU A 7 -11.81 0.31 -3.56
CA LEU A 7 -11.14 1.49 -4.10
C LEU A 7 -11.57 2.75 -3.35
N GLN A 8 -12.86 2.87 -3.00
CA GLN A 8 -13.35 3.98 -2.17
C GLN A 8 -12.71 4.01 -0.77
N GLN A 9 -12.40 2.84 -0.17
CA GLN A 9 -11.64 2.79 1.08
C GLN A 9 -10.24 3.42 0.92
N PHE A 10 -9.56 3.17 -0.22
CA PHE A 10 -8.27 3.81 -0.50
C PHE A 10 -8.38 5.33 -0.57
N PHE A 11 -9.42 5.85 -1.21
CA PHE A 11 -9.62 7.30 -1.33
C PHE A 11 -10.09 7.96 -0.04
N THR A 12 -10.82 7.24 0.80
CA THR A 12 -11.27 7.71 2.11
C THR A 12 -10.10 7.77 3.11
N HIS A 13 -9.35 6.67 3.23
CA HIS A 13 -8.29 6.56 4.24
C HIS A 13 -6.95 7.14 3.78
N ARG A 14 -6.64 7.06 2.50
CA ARG A 14 -5.50 7.67 1.82
C ARG A 14 -4.10 7.24 2.29
N ILE A 15 -4.00 6.49 3.37
CA ILE A 15 -2.74 5.95 3.91
C ILE A 15 -2.80 4.43 3.91
N VAL A 16 -1.78 3.81 3.33
CA VAL A 16 -1.53 2.37 3.40
C VAL A 16 -0.29 2.14 4.27
N ALA A 17 -0.41 1.35 5.33
CA ALA A 17 0.76 0.88 6.06
C ALA A 17 1.28 -0.41 5.40
N SER A 18 2.48 -0.35 4.79
CA SER A 18 3.16 -1.51 4.22
C SER A 18 4.07 -2.10 5.29
N LEU A 19 3.69 -3.23 5.87
CA LEU A 19 4.40 -3.85 6.98
C LEU A 19 5.88 -4.14 6.65
N ARG A 20 6.72 -4.04 7.67
CA ARG A 20 8.11 -4.50 7.65
C ARG A 20 8.37 -5.28 8.93
N ALA A 21 8.69 -6.57 8.80
CA ALA A 21 8.95 -7.45 9.93
C ALA A 21 9.86 -8.60 9.52
N ALA A 22 10.71 -9.03 10.44
CA ALA A 22 11.62 -10.16 10.24
C ALA A 22 10.94 -11.52 10.45
N THR A 23 9.84 -11.56 11.22
CA THR A 23 9.07 -12.79 11.48
C THR A 23 7.55 -12.54 11.36
N ALA A 24 6.78 -13.62 11.23
CA ALA A 24 5.33 -13.57 11.19
C ALA A 24 4.73 -12.98 12.48
N GLU A 25 5.28 -13.37 13.63
CA GLU A 25 4.85 -12.92 14.95
C GLU A 25 5.03 -11.41 15.10
N MET A 26 6.20 -10.89 14.69
CA MET A 26 6.49 -9.46 14.68
C MET A 26 5.55 -8.71 13.72
N ALA A 27 5.21 -9.29 12.56
CA ALA A 27 4.28 -8.72 11.60
C ALA A 27 2.88 -8.56 12.19
N VAL A 28 2.36 -9.59 12.88
CA VAL A 28 1.04 -9.55 13.54
C VAL A 28 1.03 -8.52 14.68
N GLN A 29 2.09 -8.45 15.49
CA GLN A 29 2.20 -7.43 16.56
C GLN A 29 2.23 -6.01 15.97
N SER A 30 3.02 -5.79 14.93
CA SER A 30 3.08 -4.50 14.22
C SER A 30 1.73 -4.13 13.62
N ALA A 31 1.02 -5.09 13.03
CA ALA A 31 -0.32 -4.87 12.52
C ALA A 31 -1.27 -4.39 13.62
N ARG A 32 -1.28 -5.04 14.78
CA ARG A 32 -2.08 -4.61 15.94
C ARG A 32 -1.77 -3.17 16.35
N ALA A 33 -0.49 -2.82 16.42
CA ALA A 33 -0.07 -1.48 16.83
C ALA A 33 -0.51 -0.40 15.82
N VAL A 34 -0.38 -0.67 14.51
CA VAL A 34 -0.77 0.33 13.50
C VAL A 34 -2.29 0.44 13.38
N ILE A 35 -3.05 -0.65 13.55
CA ILE A 35 -4.52 -0.63 13.59
C ILE A 35 -5.01 0.15 14.83
N ALA A 36 -4.42 -0.09 16.00
CA ALA A 36 -4.70 0.67 17.24
C ALA A 36 -4.35 2.15 17.11
N GLY A 37 -3.38 2.49 16.25
CA GLY A 37 -3.04 3.87 15.89
C GLY A 37 -4.04 4.54 14.95
N GLY A 38 -4.90 3.78 14.29
CA GLY A 38 -5.93 4.29 13.37
C GLY A 38 -5.74 3.95 11.89
N ILE A 39 -4.75 3.14 11.53
CA ILE A 39 -4.63 2.63 10.14
C ILE A 39 -5.82 1.74 9.80
N ARG A 40 -6.33 1.89 8.58
CA ARG A 40 -7.47 1.14 8.04
C ARG A 40 -7.15 0.38 6.75
N ILE A 41 -5.97 0.60 6.16
CA ILE A 41 -5.50 -0.17 5.00
C ILE A 41 -4.10 -0.68 5.31
N LEU A 42 -3.93 -2.01 5.26
CA LEU A 42 -2.70 -2.69 5.62
C LEU A 42 -2.22 -3.57 4.47
N GLU A 43 -0.99 -3.37 4.05
CA GLU A 43 -0.32 -4.20 3.07
C GLU A 43 0.70 -5.10 3.78
N VAL A 44 0.61 -6.40 3.52
CA VAL A 44 1.58 -7.40 3.97
C VAL A 44 2.45 -7.79 2.76
N PRO A 45 3.71 -7.35 2.64
CA PRO A 45 4.58 -7.79 1.57
C PRO A 45 4.73 -9.32 1.58
N TYR A 46 4.72 -9.93 0.38
CA TYR A 46 4.85 -11.39 0.26
C TYR A 46 6.20 -11.91 0.79
N THR A 47 7.21 -11.03 0.87
CA THR A 47 8.56 -11.33 1.37
C THR A 47 8.63 -11.50 2.89
N ILE A 48 7.59 -11.11 3.64
CA ILE A 48 7.52 -11.40 5.08
C ILE A 48 7.39 -12.90 5.29
N PRO A 49 8.24 -13.54 6.12
CA PRO A 49 8.12 -14.96 6.42
C PRO A 49 6.71 -15.30 6.92
N GLY A 50 6.06 -16.27 6.28
CA GLY A 50 4.69 -16.66 6.64
C GLY A 50 3.61 -15.62 6.28
N ALA A 51 3.82 -14.75 5.28
CA ALA A 51 2.90 -13.68 4.89
C ALA A 51 1.43 -14.12 4.78
N MET A 52 1.16 -15.30 4.22
CA MET A 52 -0.21 -15.83 4.08
C MET A 52 -0.86 -16.11 5.44
N ARG A 53 -0.09 -16.65 6.39
CA ARG A 53 -0.56 -16.84 7.77
C ARG A 53 -0.80 -15.50 8.45
N VAL A 54 0.12 -14.54 8.31
CA VAL A 54 -0.04 -13.19 8.85
C VAL A 54 -1.32 -12.53 8.35
N ILE A 55 -1.62 -12.63 7.05
CA ILE A 55 -2.86 -12.12 6.46
C ILE A 55 -4.08 -12.80 7.10
N GLY A 56 -4.08 -14.13 7.18
CA GLY A 56 -5.16 -14.89 7.80
C GLY A 56 -5.40 -14.49 9.26
N ASP A 57 -4.34 -14.38 10.05
CA ASP A 57 -4.40 -13.98 11.45
C ASP A 57 -4.98 -12.55 11.62
N ILE A 58 -4.55 -11.60 10.79
CA ILE A 58 -5.06 -10.21 10.82
C ILE A 58 -6.53 -10.19 10.39
N ARG A 59 -6.89 -10.89 9.31
CA ARG A 59 -8.26 -10.99 8.82
C ARG A 59 -9.21 -11.61 9.84
N HIS A 60 -8.75 -12.62 10.58
CA HIS A 60 -9.53 -13.24 11.64
C HIS A 60 -9.73 -12.30 12.84
N GLN A 61 -8.70 -11.53 13.23
CA GLN A 61 -8.75 -10.68 14.43
C GLN A 61 -9.44 -9.34 14.20
N PHE A 62 -9.36 -8.78 12.98
CA PHE A 62 -9.78 -7.40 12.67
C PHE A 62 -10.68 -7.29 11.44
N ALA A 63 -11.46 -8.34 11.14
CA ALA A 63 -12.21 -8.55 9.91
C ALA A 63 -12.83 -7.29 9.28
N ASP A 64 -13.53 -6.48 10.07
CA ASP A 64 -14.28 -5.32 9.60
C ASP A 64 -13.59 -3.98 9.88
N GLU A 65 -12.50 -4.00 10.65
CA GLU A 65 -11.80 -2.77 11.06
C GLU A 65 -10.73 -2.33 10.06
N VAL A 66 -10.17 -3.29 9.29
CA VAL A 66 -9.04 -3.03 8.41
C VAL A 66 -9.15 -3.79 7.10
N THR A 67 -8.86 -3.10 6.01
CA THR A 67 -8.68 -3.70 4.68
C THR A 67 -7.25 -4.26 4.58
N VAL A 68 -7.13 -5.57 4.34
CA VAL A 68 -5.84 -6.26 4.30
C VAL A 68 -5.55 -6.78 2.89
N GLY A 69 -4.37 -6.45 2.40
CA GLY A 69 -3.87 -6.91 1.11
C GLY A 69 -2.46 -7.47 1.18
N ILE A 70 -2.04 -8.01 0.06
CA ILE A 70 -0.68 -8.50 -0.13
C ILE A 70 0.12 -7.56 -1.02
N GLY A 71 1.38 -7.33 -0.70
CA GLY A 71 2.28 -6.46 -1.46
C GLY A 71 3.33 -7.21 -2.26
N ASP A 72 3.76 -6.54 -3.34
CA ASP A 72 4.91 -6.89 -4.15
C ASP A 72 4.83 -8.27 -4.83
N ILE A 73 3.63 -8.71 -5.24
CA ILE A 73 3.39 -10.04 -5.82
C ILE A 73 4.13 -10.18 -7.16
N PRO A 74 5.03 -11.19 -7.32
CA PRO A 74 5.78 -11.38 -8.55
C PRO A 74 5.12 -12.37 -9.53
N THR A 75 4.31 -13.33 -9.04
CA THR A 75 3.80 -14.44 -9.86
C THR A 75 2.35 -14.80 -9.54
N VAL A 76 1.72 -15.53 -10.47
CA VAL A 76 0.35 -16.05 -10.31
C VAL A 76 0.24 -17.04 -9.14
N GLU A 77 1.27 -17.85 -8.87
CA GLU A 77 1.28 -18.80 -7.76
C GLU A 77 1.21 -18.09 -6.40
N ILE A 78 1.91 -16.97 -6.26
CA ILE A 78 1.84 -16.15 -5.04
C ILE A 78 0.47 -15.49 -4.93
N ALA A 79 -0.09 -15.01 -6.05
CA ALA A 79 -1.43 -14.44 -6.09
C ALA A 79 -2.49 -15.48 -5.67
N ASP A 80 -2.43 -16.71 -6.18
CA ASP A 80 -3.35 -17.80 -5.82
C ASP A 80 -3.30 -18.11 -4.32
N ARG A 81 -2.09 -18.21 -3.75
CA ARG A 81 -1.90 -18.41 -2.30
C ARG A 81 -2.48 -17.26 -1.48
N ALA A 82 -2.31 -16.03 -1.94
CA ALA A 82 -2.84 -14.85 -1.28
C ALA A 82 -4.38 -14.82 -1.31
N ILE A 83 -4.98 -15.18 -2.45
CA ILE A 83 -6.44 -15.27 -2.59
C ILE A 83 -7.00 -16.35 -1.63
N LYS A 84 -6.34 -17.51 -1.50
CA LYS A 84 -6.69 -18.53 -0.52
C LYS A 84 -6.55 -18.06 0.93
N ALA A 85 -5.66 -17.10 1.20
CA ALA A 85 -5.55 -16.44 2.50
C ALA A 85 -6.56 -15.29 2.70
N ASN A 86 -7.52 -15.13 1.77
CA ASN A 86 -8.61 -14.15 1.83
C ASN A 86 -8.15 -12.68 1.81
N VAL A 87 -7.16 -12.35 0.96
CA VAL A 87 -6.77 -10.95 0.71
C VAL A 87 -7.89 -10.18 0.02
N GLN A 88 -7.97 -8.89 0.30
CA GLN A 88 -8.95 -7.99 -0.31
C GLN A 88 -8.37 -7.22 -1.48
N PHE A 89 -7.05 -6.94 -1.44
CA PHE A 89 -6.33 -6.30 -2.54
C PHE A 89 -4.92 -6.86 -2.70
N ALA A 90 -4.33 -6.57 -3.85
CA ALA A 90 -2.96 -6.91 -4.19
C ALA A 90 -2.24 -5.69 -4.78
N THR A 91 -0.99 -5.45 -4.38
CA THR A 91 -0.14 -4.47 -5.04
C THR A 91 1.00 -5.15 -5.77
N LEU A 92 1.40 -4.60 -6.91
CA LEU A 92 2.53 -5.07 -7.68
C LEU A 92 3.57 -3.95 -7.79
N PRO A 93 4.87 -4.26 -7.78
CA PRO A 93 5.91 -3.24 -7.95
C PRO A 93 6.06 -2.78 -9.41
N TYR A 94 5.55 -3.55 -10.37
CA TYR A 94 5.59 -3.30 -11.81
C TYR A 94 4.35 -3.86 -12.52
N ASP A 95 4.21 -3.57 -13.82
CA ASP A 95 3.16 -4.15 -14.66
C ASP A 95 3.40 -5.65 -14.89
N ASN A 96 2.46 -6.47 -14.45
CA ASN A 96 2.44 -7.93 -14.69
C ASN A 96 1.05 -8.35 -15.16
N PRO A 97 0.81 -8.39 -16.48
CA PRO A 97 -0.51 -8.67 -17.05
C PRO A 97 -1.12 -10.00 -16.57
N GLN A 98 -0.30 -11.03 -16.40
CA GLN A 98 -0.78 -12.35 -15.97
C GLN A 98 -1.33 -12.31 -14.55
N VAL A 99 -0.61 -11.66 -13.63
CA VAL A 99 -1.07 -11.50 -12.24
C VAL A 99 -2.29 -10.60 -12.16
N ILE A 100 -2.32 -9.50 -12.94
CA ILE A 100 -3.46 -8.59 -13.00
C ILE A 100 -4.72 -9.32 -13.46
N GLU A 101 -4.63 -10.06 -14.57
CA GLU A 101 -5.75 -10.83 -15.10
C GLU A 101 -6.23 -11.90 -14.12
N PHE A 102 -5.29 -12.61 -13.48
CA PHE A 102 -5.61 -13.62 -12.47
C PHE A 102 -6.36 -13.01 -11.28
N CYS A 103 -5.90 -11.89 -10.73
CA CYS A 103 -6.57 -11.19 -9.64
C CYS A 103 -7.98 -10.71 -10.05
N HIS A 104 -8.13 -10.15 -11.25
CA HIS A 104 -9.44 -9.73 -11.77
C HIS A 104 -10.44 -10.89 -11.86
N LYS A 105 -10.03 -12.05 -12.39
CA LYS A 105 -10.85 -13.26 -12.45
C LYS A 105 -11.35 -13.71 -11.07
N HIS A 106 -10.56 -13.46 -10.04
CA HIS A 106 -10.91 -13.81 -8.66
C HIS A 106 -11.52 -12.65 -7.86
N ARG A 107 -11.86 -11.52 -8.53
CA ARG A 107 -12.48 -10.33 -7.92
C ARG A 107 -11.65 -9.69 -6.81
N VAL A 108 -10.34 -9.81 -6.87
CA VAL A 108 -9.39 -9.12 -5.98
C VAL A 108 -8.99 -7.81 -6.64
N LEU A 109 -9.09 -6.70 -5.90
CA LEU A 109 -8.61 -5.40 -6.36
C LEU A 109 -7.09 -5.48 -6.54
N VAL A 110 -6.60 -5.18 -7.75
CA VAL A 110 -5.16 -5.13 -8.04
C VAL A 110 -4.73 -3.70 -8.32
N ILE A 111 -3.61 -3.30 -7.70
CA ILE A 111 -2.99 -1.97 -7.85
C ILE A 111 -1.58 -2.20 -8.41
N PRO A 112 -1.42 -2.24 -9.74
CA PRO A 112 -0.14 -2.47 -10.37
C PRO A 112 0.77 -1.24 -10.29
N GLY A 113 2.08 -1.49 -10.41
CA GLY A 113 3.11 -0.48 -10.32
C GLY A 113 3.70 -0.09 -11.67
N GLY A 114 4.19 1.13 -11.71
CA GLY A 114 5.04 1.69 -12.76
C GLY A 114 5.91 2.80 -12.17
N ALA A 115 7.07 3.02 -12.77
CA ALA A 115 7.98 4.06 -12.32
C ALA A 115 8.09 5.21 -13.32
N THR A 116 8.02 4.93 -14.62
CA THR A 116 8.14 5.93 -15.69
C THR A 116 6.78 6.43 -16.18
N PRO A 117 6.70 7.62 -16.82
CA PRO A 117 5.44 8.11 -17.39
C PRO A 117 4.83 7.14 -18.40
N CYS A 118 5.64 6.47 -19.22
CA CYS A 118 5.16 5.47 -20.18
C CYS A 118 4.52 4.26 -19.51
N GLU A 119 5.11 3.72 -18.45
CA GLU A 119 4.56 2.59 -17.70
C GLU A 119 3.24 2.98 -17.04
N VAL A 120 3.21 4.15 -16.38
CA VAL A 120 2.02 4.67 -15.71
C VAL A 120 0.89 4.94 -16.72
N ALA A 121 1.20 5.53 -17.89
CA ALA A 121 0.21 5.79 -18.93
C ALA A 121 -0.39 4.49 -19.49
N ARG A 122 0.42 3.48 -19.77
CA ARG A 122 -0.05 2.16 -20.25
C ARG A 122 -1.01 1.49 -19.26
N LEU A 123 -0.76 1.63 -17.96
CA LEU A 123 -1.64 1.11 -16.93
C LEU A 123 -2.99 1.88 -16.92
N ALA A 124 -2.95 3.20 -17.08
CA ALA A 124 -4.16 4.04 -17.20
C ALA A 124 -4.99 3.68 -18.43
N GLU A 125 -4.36 3.46 -19.60
CA GLU A 125 -5.01 3.05 -20.86
C GLU A 125 -5.73 1.70 -20.74
N ARG A 126 -5.30 0.84 -19.82
CA ARG A 126 -5.96 -0.44 -19.48
C ARG A 126 -7.14 -0.29 -18.53
N GLY A 127 -7.55 0.92 -18.20
CA GLY A 127 -8.70 1.22 -17.36
C GLY A 127 -8.44 1.09 -15.86
N LEU A 128 -7.17 1.04 -15.44
CA LEU A 128 -6.82 0.97 -14.02
C LEU A 128 -6.99 2.35 -13.39
N GLN A 129 -7.81 2.44 -12.35
CA GLN A 129 -8.17 3.71 -11.72
C GLN A 129 -7.14 4.19 -10.70
N LEU A 130 -6.37 3.28 -10.10
CA LEU A 130 -5.31 3.56 -9.14
C LEU A 130 -4.03 2.82 -9.55
N VAL A 131 -2.95 3.56 -9.75
CA VAL A 131 -1.65 3.02 -10.15
C VAL A 131 -0.61 3.36 -9.09
N ARG A 132 0.20 2.38 -8.72
CA ARG A 132 1.31 2.53 -7.78
C ARG A 132 2.52 3.12 -8.50
N VAL A 133 3.04 4.26 -8.01
CA VAL A 133 4.34 4.82 -8.44
C VAL A 133 5.41 4.31 -7.48
N PHE A 134 6.30 3.43 -7.98
CA PHE A 134 7.29 2.74 -7.16
C PHE A 134 8.61 2.51 -7.90
N PRO A 135 9.76 2.74 -7.27
CA PRO A 135 9.98 3.39 -5.95
C PRO A 135 10.04 4.92 -6.08
N VAL A 136 8.99 5.63 -5.64
CA VAL A 136 8.82 7.06 -5.92
C VAL A 136 9.96 7.93 -5.39
N GLY A 137 10.55 7.61 -4.23
CA GLY A 137 11.65 8.36 -3.64
C GLY A 137 12.90 8.40 -4.54
N SER A 138 13.20 7.29 -5.24
CA SER A 138 14.34 7.20 -6.16
C SER A 138 14.15 8.00 -7.45
N PHE A 139 12.92 8.35 -7.79
CA PHE A 139 12.56 9.12 -9.00
C PHE A 139 12.33 10.62 -8.73
N GLY A 140 12.60 11.11 -7.53
CA GLY A 140 12.47 12.53 -7.18
C GLY A 140 11.31 12.86 -6.24
N GLY A 141 10.71 11.85 -5.62
CA GLY A 141 9.75 12.05 -4.53
C GLY A 141 8.47 12.76 -4.95
N ALA A 142 8.00 13.67 -4.10
CA ALA A 142 6.76 14.41 -4.33
C ALA A 142 6.79 15.25 -5.62
N THR A 143 7.95 15.85 -5.96
CA THR A 143 8.10 16.59 -7.21
C THR A 143 7.79 15.73 -8.44
N TYR A 144 8.27 14.48 -8.43
CA TYR A 144 7.99 13.54 -9.51
C TYR A 144 6.51 13.18 -9.61
N VAL A 145 5.83 12.98 -8.49
CA VAL A 145 4.37 12.80 -8.47
C VAL A 145 3.65 13.98 -9.14
N GLY A 146 4.06 15.20 -8.83
CA GLY A 146 3.53 16.41 -9.45
C GLY A 146 3.73 16.47 -10.96
N HIS A 147 4.85 15.97 -11.49
CA HIS A 147 5.08 15.84 -12.93
C HIS A 147 4.13 14.82 -13.55
N LEU A 148 3.98 13.63 -12.96
CA LEU A 148 3.04 12.61 -13.43
C LEU A 148 1.59 13.11 -13.45
N ARG A 149 1.15 13.79 -12.38
CA ARG A 149 -0.22 14.36 -12.30
C ARG A 149 -0.52 15.37 -13.41
N ARG A 150 0.45 16.21 -13.76
CA ARG A 150 0.29 17.15 -14.89
C ARG A 150 0.23 16.44 -16.23
N THR A 151 0.94 15.32 -16.38
CA THR A 151 1.01 14.56 -17.63
C THR A 151 -0.20 13.64 -17.80
N ILE A 152 -0.72 13.07 -16.70
CA ILE A 152 -1.83 12.11 -16.70
C ILE A 152 -2.85 12.55 -15.63
N PRO A 153 -3.64 13.61 -15.90
CA PRO A 153 -4.43 14.30 -14.86
C PRO A 153 -5.60 13.48 -14.28
N ASN A 154 -6.14 12.53 -15.03
CA ASN A 154 -7.32 11.75 -14.62
C ASN A 154 -6.99 10.45 -13.88
N LEU A 155 -5.72 10.17 -13.63
CA LEU A 155 -5.28 8.95 -12.97
C LEU A 155 -5.04 9.19 -11.49
N HIS A 156 -5.57 8.32 -10.64
CA HIS A 156 -5.20 8.30 -9.23
C HIS A 156 -3.86 7.62 -9.02
N LEU A 157 -2.97 8.27 -8.24
CA LEU A 157 -1.62 7.78 -7.97
C LEU A 157 -1.50 7.35 -6.51
N LEU A 158 -1.00 6.13 -6.29
CA LEU A 158 -0.53 5.63 -5.01
C LEU A 158 1.00 5.77 -4.96
N ALA A 159 1.50 6.75 -4.23
CA ALA A 159 2.93 6.96 -4.04
C ALA A 159 3.50 5.95 -3.04
N ALA A 160 4.56 5.23 -3.42
CA ALA A 160 5.17 4.19 -2.58
C ALA A 160 6.69 4.11 -2.77
N GLY A 161 7.41 3.74 -1.71
CA GLY A 161 8.85 3.49 -1.71
C GLY A 161 9.71 4.71 -1.46
N GLY A 162 10.42 4.71 -0.32
CA GLY A 162 11.34 5.78 0.07
C GLY A 162 10.61 7.05 0.58
N ILE A 163 9.50 6.87 1.29
CA ILE A 163 8.72 7.97 1.87
C ILE A 163 8.89 7.97 3.39
N ASP A 164 9.35 9.09 3.95
CA ASP A 164 9.41 9.32 5.38
C ASP A 164 8.18 10.09 5.89
N LEU A 165 7.82 9.93 7.17
CA LEU A 165 6.62 10.52 7.74
C LEU A 165 6.47 12.03 7.47
N PRO A 166 7.50 12.87 7.69
CA PRO A 166 7.38 14.31 7.49
C PRO A 166 7.09 14.72 6.04
N GLN A 167 7.43 13.87 5.08
CA GLN A 167 7.24 14.14 3.64
C GLN A 167 5.81 13.87 3.15
N VAL A 168 5.00 13.14 3.92
CA VAL A 168 3.65 12.71 3.49
C VAL A 168 2.76 13.87 3.01
N PRO A 169 2.73 15.06 3.69
CA PRO A 169 1.96 16.21 3.20
C PRO A 169 2.37 16.68 1.82
N GLU A 170 3.67 16.65 1.50
CA GLU A 170 4.20 17.08 0.21
C GLU A 170 3.69 16.18 -0.94
N TYR A 171 3.61 14.87 -0.69
CA TYR A 171 3.04 13.93 -1.67
C TYR A 171 1.55 14.22 -1.95
N PHE A 172 0.77 14.53 -0.93
CA PHE A 172 -0.62 14.91 -1.11
C PHE A 172 -0.78 16.25 -1.83
N GLN A 173 0.07 17.25 -1.52
CA GLN A 173 0.11 18.53 -2.22
C GLN A 173 0.50 18.35 -3.70
N ALA A 174 1.40 17.41 -3.98
CA ALA A 174 1.80 17.07 -5.35
C ALA A 174 0.74 16.28 -6.13
N GLY A 175 -0.38 15.89 -5.49
CA GLY A 175 -1.51 15.22 -6.14
C GLY A 175 -1.50 13.69 -6.01
N ALA A 176 -0.74 13.11 -5.08
CA ALA A 176 -0.94 11.71 -4.72
C ALA A 176 -2.33 11.52 -4.11
N SER A 177 -3.09 10.55 -4.63
CA SER A 177 -4.39 10.19 -4.05
C SER A 177 -4.21 9.36 -2.78
N VAL A 178 -3.20 8.50 -2.77
CA VAL A 178 -2.88 7.57 -1.67
C VAL A 178 -1.36 7.55 -1.46
N VAL A 179 -0.92 7.40 -0.22
CA VAL A 179 0.49 7.20 0.15
C VAL A 179 0.64 5.87 0.87
N ALA A 180 1.52 5.00 0.35
CA ALA A 180 1.91 3.77 1.03
C ALA A 180 3.26 3.97 1.73
N ILE A 181 3.27 3.79 3.04
CA ILE A 181 4.45 4.02 3.87
C ILE A 181 4.93 2.71 4.51
N GLY A 182 6.19 2.37 4.24
CA GLY A 182 6.85 1.18 4.76
C GLY A 182 7.96 1.55 5.75
N SER A 183 9.21 1.57 5.29
CA SER A 183 10.40 1.85 6.13
C SER A 183 10.29 3.15 6.94
N GLY A 184 9.66 4.19 6.40
CA GLY A 184 9.43 5.43 7.14
C GLY A 184 8.54 5.25 8.37
N LEU A 185 7.61 4.28 8.37
CA LEU A 185 6.76 3.95 9.52
C LEU A 185 7.42 2.88 10.42
N PHE A 186 8.09 1.90 9.81
CA PHE A 186 8.74 0.78 10.48
C PHE A 186 10.27 0.90 10.36
N PRO A 187 10.92 1.83 11.08
CA PRO A 187 12.36 1.99 11.00
C PRO A 187 13.06 0.76 11.55
N SER A 188 13.88 0.12 10.73
CA SER A 188 14.78 -0.95 11.16
C SER A 188 16.08 -0.33 11.67
N SER A 189 16.15 -0.03 12.95
CA SER A 189 17.43 0.25 13.60
C SER A 189 18.00 -1.05 14.13
N ALA A 190 19.09 -1.53 13.53
CA ALA A 190 19.94 -2.62 14.04
C ALA A 190 19.19 -3.87 14.59
N GLY A 191 18.19 -4.36 13.85
CA GLY A 191 17.46 -5.58 14.23
C GLY A 191 16.41 -5.41 15.33
N HIS A 192 16.20 -4.19 15.83
CA HIS A 192 15.14 -3.90 16.79
C HIS A 192 13.96 -3.22 16.10
N GLN A 193 12.77 -3.78 16.27
CA GLN A 193 11.54 -3.05 15.95
C GLN A 193 11.24 -2.02 17.05
N PRO A 194 10.64 -0.87 16.71
CA PRO A 194 10.18 0.07 17.73
C PRO A 194 9.18 -0.63 18.65
N ALA A 195 9.17 -0.25 19.93
CA ALA A 195 8.14 -0.71 20.86
C ALA A 195 6.75 -0.45 20.26
N MET A 196 5.81 -1.38 20.48
CA MET A 196 4.47 -1.31 19.87
C MET A 196 3.74 0.00 20.19
N GLU A 197 3.96 0.55 21.39
CA GLU A 197 3.42 1.85 21.79
C GLU A 197 4.01 3.00 20.95
N GLN A 198 5.32 2.97 20.69
CA GLN A 198 5.99 3.96 19.84
C GLN A 198 5.45 3.89 18.40
N LEU A 199 5.23 2.68 17.88
CA LEU A 199 4.65 2.50 16.55
C LEU A 199 3.21 3.04 16.49
N THR A 200 2.39 2.76 17.50
CA THR A 200 1.04 3.32 17.64
C THR A 200 1.07 4.86 17.65
N GLN A 201 1.99 5.45 18.40
CA GLN A 201 2.15 6.90 18.47
C GLN A 201 2.62 7.49 17.14
N ARG A 202 3.56 6.85 16.43
CA ARG A 202 4.00 7.26 15.09
C ARG A 202 2.84 7.27 14.08
N VAL A 203 1.95 6.27 14.16
CA VAL A 203 0.75 6.23 13.32
C VAL A 203 -0.17 7.40 13.63
N ARG A 204 -0.43 7.71 14.90
CA ARG A 204 -1.26 8.87 15.29
C ARG A 204 -0.66 10.18 14.78
N GLN A 205 0.65 10.35 14.88
CA GLN A 205 1.36 11.50 14.32
C GLN A 205 1.19 11.57 12.79
N LEU A 206 1.38 10.45 12.09
CA LEU A 206 1.17 10.35 10.63
C LEU A 206 -0.25 10.75 10.23
N LEU A 207 -1.27 10.24 10.95
CA LEU A 207 -2.67 10.51 10.62
C LEU A 207 -3.09 11.95 10.95
N ALA A 208 -2.38 12.65 11.84
CA ALA A 208 -2.59 14.06 12.17
C ALA A 208 -1.94 15.02 11.15
N LEU A 209 -1.06 14.54 10.26
CA LEU A 209 -0.44 15.39 9.24
C LEU A 209 -1.47 15.95 8.25
N PRO A 210 -1.28 17.19 7.76
CA PRO A 210 -2.19 17.81 6.80
C PRO A 210 -2.26 17.01 5.50
N ARG A 211 -3.46 16.88 4.93
CA ARG A 211 -3.71 16.22 3.65
C ARG A 211 -4.50 17.16 2.75
N ALA A 212 -3.95 17.50 1.60
CA ALA A 212 -4.69 18.24 0.58
C ALA A 212 -5.93 17.42 0.15
N SER A 213 -7.01 18.10 -0.23
CA SER A 213 -8.20 17.46 -0.77
C SER A 213 -7.89 16.65 -2.03
N LEU A 214 -8.65 15.60 -2.29
CA LEU A 214 -8.62 14.92 -3.59
C LEU A 214 -9.21 15.89 -4.63
N SER A 215 -8.42 16.24 -5.61
CA SER A 215 -8.85 17.05 -6.78
C SER A 215 -9.21 16.12 -7.93
#